data_fb0ddbbb982acb4df87cfb0d92a84cff
#
_entry.id   fb0ddbbb982acb4df87cfb0d92a84cff
#
_cell.length_a   1.000
_cell.length_b   1.000
_cell.length_c   1.000
_cell.angle_alpha   90.00
_cell.angle_beta   90.00
_cell.angle_gamma   90.00
#
_symmetry.space_group_name_H-M   'P 1'
#
loop_
_entity.id
_entity.type
_entity.pdbx_description
1 polymer ?
#
loop_
_entity_poly.entity_id
_entity_poly.type
_entity_poly.pdbx_seq_one_letter_code
_entity_poly.pdbx_strand_id
1 'polypeptide(L)'
;MSLVIDKKENSKEFVKSTLSEIWVTRCPVPTATGISLKRGTLIEKFEQHGIDVAVLQDARKGLSVHHFDHQLPALFREGGNVPALAARSEGAPSRLICLTWIDEWQVIIVRPNSEISKPEHLKNVKVALPEYADKRAGSIFRAMSLQGIRGALQLANLTFRDVDFI
;
A
#
# COMPACT_ATOMS: atom_id res chain seq x y z
N MET A 1 15.50 38.56 -8.38
CA MET A 1 15.47 38.38 -6.93
C MET A 1 16.01 36.98 -6.65
N SER A 2 17.31 36.91 -6.29
CA SER A 2 18.08 35.66 -6.18
C SER A 2 17.93 35.13 -4.74
N LEU A 3 17.39 33.91 -4.60
CA LEU A 3 17.37 33.21 -3.32
C LEU A 3 18.78 32.66 -3.06
N VAL A 4 19.48 33.28 -2.13
CA VAL A 4 20.72 32.74 -1.56
C VAL A 4 20.31 31.72 -0.51
N ILE A 5 20.52 30.43 -0.80
CA ILE A 5 20.38 29.36 0.18
C ILE A 5 21.68 29.32 0.99
N ASP A 6 21.58 29.81 2.21
CA ASP A 6 22.67 29.78 3.19
C ASP A 6 22.90 28.33 3.65
N LYS A 7 23.99 27.72 3.18
CA LYS A 7 24.44 26.39 3.65
C LYS A 7 25.06 26.54 5.05
N LYS A 8 24.23 26.54 6.09
CA LYS A 8 24.72 26.23 7.42
C LYS A 8 24.89 24.71 7.51
N GLU A 9 26.14 24.27 7.44
CA GLU A 9 26.55 22.95 7.91
C GLU A 9 26.21 22.82 9.39
N ASN A 10 25.03 22.22 9.67
CA ASN A 10 24.71 21.76 11.01
C ASN A 10 25.26 20.33 11.09
N SER A 11 26.46 20.19 11.64
CA SER A 11 26.96 18.92 12.17
C SER A 11 26.05 18.49 13.32
N LYS A 12 24.89 17.91 13.01
CA LYS A 12 24.09 17.20 14.01
C LYS A 12 24.91 15.99 14.43
N GLU A 13 25.40 15.98 15.67
CA GLU A 13 25.79 14.75 16.34
C GLU A 13 24.71 13.71 16.08
N PHE A 14 25.04 12.71 15.29
CA PHE A 14 24.17 11.57 15.08
C PHE A 14 24.05 10.85 16.41
N VAL A 15 22.95 11.02 17.09
CA VAL A 15 22.59 10.16 18.22
C VAL A 15 22.70 8.74 17.71
N LYS A 16 23.68 7.99 18.27
CA LYS A 16 23.92 6.60 17.89
C LYS A 16 22.61 5.86 18.06
N SER A 17 21.97 5.48 16.96
CA SER A 17 20.70 4.79 16.97
C SER A 17 20.86 3.49 17.75
N THR A 18 19.97 3.22 18.69
CA THR A 18 19.85 1.91 19.32
C THR A 18 19.21 0.88 18.40
N LEU A 19 18.81 1.30 17.19
CA LEU A 19 18.18 0.48 16.19
C LEU A 19 19.26 -0.29 15.42
N SER A 20 19.22 -1.61 15.50
CA SER A 20 20.14 -2.51 14.79
C SER A 20 19.53 -3.12 13.52
N GLU A 21 18.21 -3.09 13.37
CA GLU A 21 17.49 -3.67 12.25
C GLU A 21 16.26 -2.84 11.90
N ILE A 22 15.97 -2.71 10.61
CA ILE A 22 14.69 -2.23 10.10
C ILE A 22 14.04 -3.26 9.20
N TRP A 23 12.73 -3.27 9.22
CA TRP A 23 11.90 -4.08 8.33
C TRP A 23 11.32 -3.20 7.23
N VAL A 24 11.44 -3.64 5.99
CA VAL A 24 10.83 -2.95 4.84
C VAL A 24 9.85 -3.85 4.13
N THR A 25 8.84 -3.26 3.51
CA THR A 25 7.89 -4.04 2.70
C THR A 25 8.28 -4.00 1.23
N ARG A 26 8.11 -5.13 0.55
CA ARG A 26 8.18 -5.22 -0.90
C ARG A 26 6.76 -5.31 -1.44
N CYS A 27 6.29 -4.25 -2.06
CA CYS A 27 5.00 -4.24 -2.72
C CYS A 27 5.11 -4.93 -4.10
N PRO A 28 4.08 -5.64 -4.59
CA PRO A 28 4.08 -6.23 -5.94
C PRO A 28 4.09 -5.19 -7.06
N VAL A 29 3.75 -3.94 -6.77
CA VAL A 29 3.83 -2.83 -7.73
C VAL A 29 5.20 -2.14 -7.67
N PRO A 30 5.67 -1.50 -8.76
CA PRO A 30 6.92 -0.74 -8.76
C PRO A 30 6.86 0.42 -7.76
N THR A 31 7.67 0.35 -6.71
CA THR A 31 7.78 1.42 -5.71
C THR A 31 9.22 1.90 -5.61
N ALA A 32 9.42 3.10 -5.07
CA ALA A 32 10.75 3.66 -4.85
C ALA A 32 11.59 2.76 -3.93
N THR A 33 11.00 2.25 -2.85
CA THR A 33 11.65 1.30 -1.94
C THR A 33 11.98 -0.02 -2.66
N GLY A 34 11.06 -0.57 -3.46
CA GLY A 34 11.30 -1.80 -4.23
C GLY A 34 12.44 -1.68 -5.22
N ILE A 35 12.55 -0.54 -5.91
CA ILE A 35 13.66 -0.26 -6.84
C ILE A 35 14.99 -0.14 -6.07
N SER A 36 14.98 0.58 -4.96
CA SER A 36 16.16 0.78 -4.12
C SER A 36 16.67 -0.54 -3.51
N LEU A 37 15.76 -1.40 -3.04
CA LEU A 37 16.08 -2.76 -2.60
C LEU A 37 16.72 -3.57 -3.72
N LYS A 38 16.11 -3.60 -4.89
CA LYS A 38 16.62 -4.37 -6.05
C LYS A 38 18.00 -3.92 -6.49
N ARG A 39 18.31 -2.63 -6.33
CA ARG A 39 19.63 -2.05 -6.64
C ARG A 39 20.65 -2.23 -5.50
N GLY A 40 20.24 -2.69 -4.34
CA GLY A 40 21.08 -2.78 -3.15
C GLY A 40 21.35 -1.46 -2.44
N THR A 41 20.96 -0.32 -3.04
CA THR A 41 21.29 1.02 -2.52
C THR A 41 20.65 1.32 -1.16
N LEU A 42 19.47 0.76 -0.89
CA LEU A 42 18.84 0.91 0.43
C LEU A 42 19.64 0.18 1.50
N ILE A 43 20.01 -1.08 1.23
CA ILE A 43 20.79 -1.93 2.15
C ILE A 43 22.13 -1.25 2.44
N GLU A 44 22.89 -0.91 1.40
CA GLU A 44 24.20 -0.25 1.52
C GLU A 44 24.14 1.02 2.40
N LYS A 45 23.09 1.84 2.24
CA LYS A 45 22.92 3.08 3.02
C LYS A 45 22.67 2.81 4.50
N PHE A 46 21.91 1.80 4.84
CA PHE A 46 21.63 1.44 6.23
C PHE A 46 22.82 0.73 6.89
N GLU A 47 23.51 -0.14 6.15
CA GLU A 47 24.73 -0.83 6.62
C GLU A 47 25.84 0.16 7.01
N GLN A 48 25.98 1.29 6.31
CA GLN A 48 26.90 2.37 6.68
C GLN A 48 26.65 2.94 8.08
N HIS A 49 25.44 2.72 8.62
CA HIS A 49 25.04 3.13 9.97
C HIS A 49 24.92 1.96 10.94
N GLY A 50 25.36 0.76 10.54
CA GLY A 50 25.28 -0.44 11.37
C GLY A 50 23.84 -0.93 11.58
N ILE A 51 22.96 -0.70 10.59
CA ILE A 51 21.55 -1.10 10.63
C ILE A 51 21.29 -2.12 9.52
N ASP A 52 20.82 -3.29 9.89
CA ASP A 52 20.41 -4.32 8.95
C ASP A 52 19.04 -4.00 8.34
N VAL A 53 18.85 -4.37 7.07
CA VAL A 53 17.58 -4.21 6.36
C VAL A 53 16.99 -5.59 6.05
N ALA A 54 15.86 -5.90 6.69
CA ALA A 54 15.13 -7.12 6.45
C ALA A 54 13.87 -6.86 5.60
N VAL A 55 13.53 -7.78 4.71
CA VAL A 55 12.32 -7.69 3.87
C VAL A 55 11.20 -8.51 4.48
N LEU A 56 10.09 -7.87 4.79
CA LEU A 56 8.97 -8.49 5.50
C LEU A 56 8.40 -9.72 4.76
N GLN A 57 8.35 -9.68 3.43
CA GLN A 57 7.82 -10.79 2.62
C GLN A 57 8.77 -12.00 2.56
N ASP A 58 10.05 -11.81 2.86
CA ASP A 58 11.05 -12.88 2.89
C ASP A 58 11.22 -13.47 4.31
N ALA A 59 10.51 -12.90 5.29
CA ALA A 59 10.53 -13.32 6.68
C ALA A 59 9.87 -14.69 6.90
N ARG A 60 10.15 -15.30 8.06
CA ARG A 60 9.49 -16.54 8.52
C ARG A 60 7.97 -16.37 8.55
N LYS A 61 7.23 -17.48 8.40
CA LYS A 61 5.76 -17.50 8.50
C LYS A 61 5.27 -16.77 9.74
N GLY A 62 4.28 -15.90 9.55
CA GLY A 62 3.63 -15.14 10.63
C GLY A 62 3.96 -13.64 10.63
N LEU A 63 5.13 -13.22 10.18
CA LEU A 63 5.47 -11.79 10.15
C LEU A 63 4.78 -11.02 9.02
N SER A 64 4.41 -11.67 7.93
CA SER A 64 3.75 -11.02 6.79
C SER A 64 2.41 -10.33 7.14
N VAL A 65 1.76 -10.73 8.23
CA VAL A 65 0.55 -10.07 8.74
C VAL A 65 0.78 -8.61 9.07
N HIS A 66 2.00 -8.25 9.50
CA HIS A 66 2.36 -6.88 9.85
C HIS A 66 2.39 -5.91 8.66
N HIS A 67 2.34 -6.43 7.44
CA HIS A 67 2.05 -5.59 6.27
C HIS A 67 0.68 -4.90 6.36
N PHE A 68 -0.26 -5.51 7.08
CA PHE A 68 -1.63 -5.03 7.20
C PHE A 68 -1.93 -4.41 8.57
N ASP A 69 -1.42 -4.97 9.67
CA ASP A 69 -1.70 -4.50 11.02
C ASP A 69 -0.71 -3.44 11.55
N HIS A 70 0.45 -3.31 10.91
CA HIS A 70 1.51 -2.35 11.25
C HIS A 70 2.02 -2.45 12.71
N GLN A 71 1.96 -3.64 13.29
CA GLN A 71 2.35 -3.84 14.69
C GLN A 71 3.83 -4.22 14.88
N LEU A 72 4.57 -4.45 13.79
CA LEU A 72 6.00 -4.76 13.88
C LEU A 72 6.80 -3.49 14.18
N PRO A 73 7.60 -3.46 15.26
CA PRO A 73 8.52 -2.36 15.52
C PRO A 73 9.51 -2.17 14.38
N ALA A 74 9.96 -0.95 14.18
CA ALA A 74 10.92 -0.57 13.13
C ALA A 74 10.49 -0.95 11.70
N LEU A 75 9.19 -1.08 11.46
CA LEU A 75 8.65 -1.36 10.15
C LEU A 75 8.50 -0.06 9.33
N PHE A 76 9.21 -0.01 8.21
CA PHE A 76 8.98 0.95 7.14
C PHE A 76 8.10 0.30 6.07
N ARG A 77 6.84 0.69 6.02
CA ARG A 77 5.87 0.12 5.11
C ARG A 77 5.55 1.10 3.97
N GLU A 78 5.86 0.72 2.74
CA GLU A 78 5.38 1.37 1.53
C GLU A 78 4.26 0.53 0.89
N GLY A 79 3.20 1.16 0.41
CA GLY A 79 2.07 0.48 -0.23
C GLY A 79 0.78 1.27 -0.14
N GLY A 80 -0.31 0.68 -0.61
CA GLY A 80 -1.62 1.31 -0.70
C GLY A 80 -2.13 1.94 0.61
N ASN A 81 -2.95 2.95 0.47
CA ASN A 81 -3.49 3.74 1.58
C ASN A 81 -4.51 2.97 2.44
N VAL A 82 -5.32 2.09 1.85
CA VAL A 82 -6.39 1.37 2.57
C VAL A 82 -5.85 0.56 3.75
N PRO A 83 -4.78 -0.27 3.61
CA PRO A 83 -4.19 -0.94 4.75
C PRO A 83 -3.68 0.02 5.83
N ALA A 84 -3.08 1.14 5.42
CA ALA A 84 -2.55 2.12 6.37
C ALA A 84 -3.66 2.79 7.19
N LEU A 85 -4.75 3.18 6.54
CA LEU A 85 -5.92 3.76 7.19
C LEU A 85 -6.59 2.75 8.13
N ALA A 86 -6.76 1.49 7.68
CA ALA A 86 -7.34 0.43 8.50
C ALA A 86 -6.49 0.16 9.74
N ALA A 87 -5.17 -0.02 9.60
CA ALA A 87 -4.27 -0.22 10.72
C ALA A 87 -4.32 0.94 11.71
N ARG A 88 -4.32 2.17 11.23
CA ARG A 88 -4.38 3.34 12.08
C ARG A 88 -5.71 3.48 12.82
N SER A 89 -6.83 3.19 12.17
CA SER A 89 -8.16 3.21 12.80
C SER A 89 -8.31 2.18 13.92
N GLU A 90 -7.52 1.12 13.89
CA GLU A 90 -7.48 0.07 14.92
C GLU A 90 -6.36 0.32 15.96
N GLY A 91 -5.77 1.50 15.97
CA GLY A 91 -4.83 1.92 17.01
C GLY A 91 -3.36 1.59 16.73
N ALA A 92 -2.98 1.17 15.52
CA ALA A 92 -1.56 0.97 15.20
C ALA A 92 -0.77 2.28 15.42
N PRO A 93 0.39 2.23 16.11
CA PRO A 93 1.18 3.43 16.44
C PRO A 93 2.01 3.92 15.24
N SER A 94 1.47 3.78 14.03
CA SER A 94 2.14 4.16 12.79
C SER A 94 2.10 5.67 12.54
N ARG A 95 3.10 6.16 11.81
CA ARG A 95 3.18 7.55 11.35
C ARG A 95 3.34 7.58 9.85
N LEU A 96 2.58 8.45 9.19
CA LEU A 96 2.80 8.77 7.78
C LEU A 96 4.02 9.69 7.66
N ILE A 97 5.03 9.27 6.93
CA ILE A 97 6.27 10.03 6.75
C ILE A 97 6.39 10.64 5.36
N CYS A 98 5.80 10.02 4.35
CA CYS A 98 5.73 10.57 2.99
C CYS A 98 4.60 9.91 2.20
N LEU A 99 4.31 10.50 1.04
CA LEU A 99 3.40 9.94 0.05
C LEU A 99 4.20 9.67 -1.24
N THR A 100 3.94 8.52 -1.83
CA THR A 100 4.36 8.18 -3.19
C THR A 100 3.14 8.11 -4.08
N TRP A 101 3.31 8.34 -5.37
CA TRP A 101 2.23 8.30 -6.32
C TRP A 101 2.48 7.20 -7.34
N ILE A 102 1.45 6.39 -7.58
CA ILE A 102 1.45 5.35 -8.61
C ILE A 102 0.11 5.46 -9.33
N ASP A 103 0.16 5.54 -10.65
CA ASP A 103 -1.03 5.43 -11.47
C ASP A 103 -1.40 3.95 -11.60
N GLU A 104 -2.58 3.59 -11.12
CA GLU A 104 -3.11 2.22 -11.18
C GLU A 104 -4.36 2.19 -12.04
N TRP A 105 -4.48 1.14 -12.84
CA TRP A 105 -5.69 0.87 -13.57
C TRP A 105 -6.60 -0.01 -12.72
N GLN A 106 -7.79 0.50 -12.42
CA GLN A 106 -8.86 -0.30 -11.86
C GLN A 106 -9.69 -0.87 -13.01
N VAL A 107 -9.82 -2.18 -13.06
CA VAL A 107 -10.49 -2.87 -14.18
C VAL A 107 -11.58 -3.80 -13.66
N ILE A 108 -12.66 -3.93 -14.42
CA ILE A 108 -13.69 -4.94 -14.21
C ILE A 108 -13.43 -6.06 -15.22
N ILE A 109 -13.23 -7.27 -14.72
CA ILE A 109 -12.97 -8.45 -15.53
C ILE A 109 -14.30 -9.13 -15.81
N VAL A 110 -14.54 -9.44 -17.07
CA VAL A 110 -15.73 -10.16 -17.55
C VAL A 110 -15.32 -11.37 -18.37
N ARG A 111 -16.24 -12.32 -18.60
CA ARG A 111 -15.98 -13.45 -19.49
C ARG A 111 -15.78 -12.98 -20.91
N PRO A 112 -14.99 -13.69 -21.75
CA PRO A 112 -14.73 -13.28 -23.15
C PRO A 112 -15.98 -13.06 -23.99
N ASN A 113 -17.03 -13.83 -23.72
CA ASN A 113 -18.30 -13.74 -24.44
C ASN A 113 -19.37 -12.93 -23.73
N SER A 114 -18.96 -12.05 -22.82
CA SER A 114 -19.86 -11.18 -22.07
C SER A 114 -20.35 -10.03 -22.96
N GLU A 115 -21.61 -9.67 -22.83
CA GLU A 115 -22.18 -8.47 -23.44
C GLU A 115 -21.77 -7.19 -22.68
N ILE A 116 -21.14 -7.34 -21.52
CA ILE A 116 -20.66 -6.22 -20.71
C ILE A 116 -19.37 -5.68 -21.32
N SER A 117 -19.45 -4.54 -21.99
CA SER A 117 -18.32 -3.89 -22.66
C SER A 117 -18.09 -2.44 -22.22
N LYS A 118 -18.99 -1.90 -21.40
CA LYS A 118 -18.92 -0.54 -20.88
C LYS A 118 -19.66 -0.42 -19.54
N PRO A 119 -19.40 0.62 -18.74
CA PRO A 119 -19.96 0.76 -17.39
C PRO A 119 -21.49 0.72 -17.33
N GLU A 120 -22.19 1.25 -18.33
CA GLU A 120 -23.66 1.27 -18.38
C GLU A 120 -24.27 -0.14 -18.39
N HIS A 121 -23.53 -1.13 -18.88
CA HIS A 121 -23.96 -2.53 -18.90
C HIS A 121 -23.88 -3.22 -17.54
N LEU A 122 -23.39 -2.53 -16.50
CA LEU A 122 -23.33 -3.07 -15.14
C LEU A 122 -24.66 -3.01 -14.39
N LYS A 123 -25.68 -2.32 -14.94
CA LYS A 123 -26.98 -2.22 -14.31
C LYS A 123 -27.64 -3.60 -14.19
N ASN A 124 -28.06 -3.95 -12.96
CA ASN A 124 -28.69 -5.24 -12.61
C ASN A 124 -27.79 -6.47 -12.87
N VAL A 125 -26.47 -6.29 -12.86
CA VAL A 125 -25.49 -7.37 -13.05
C VAL A 125 -24.98 -7.85 -11.68
N LYS A 126 -24.72 -9.15 -11.59
CA LYS A 126 -24.01 -9.73 -10.43
C LYS A 126 -22.52 -9.42 -10.50
N VAL A 127 -22.01 -8.76 -9.47
CA VAL A 127 -20.61 -8.36 -9.36
C VAL A 127 -19.98 -9.08 -8.19
N ALA A 128 -19.02 -9.96 -8.47
CA ALA A 128 -18.27 -10.65 -7.44
C ALA A 128 -17.28 -9.71 -6.74
N LEU A 129 -17.23 -9.82 -5.43
CA LEU A 129 -16.27 -9.11 -4.58
C LEU A 129 -15.48 -10.12 -3.75
N PRO A 130 -14.25 -9.76 -3.34
CA PRO A 130 -13.57 -10.51 -2.29
C PRO A 130 -14.48 -10.66 -1.06
N GLU A 131 -14.53 -11.88 -0.52
CA GLU A 131 -15.34 -12.17 0.66
C GLU A 131 -14.87 -11.35 1.87
N TYR A 132 -15.80 -11.04 2.77
CA TYR A 132 -15.44 -10.62 4.12
C TYR A 132 -14.74 -11.77 4.80
N ALA A 133 -13.51 -11.57 5.19
CA ALA A 133 -12.83 -12.54 6.02
C ALA A 133 -12.78 -12.01 7.46
N ASP A 134 -12.85 -12.92 8.44
CA ASP A 134 -12.53 -12.63 9.83
C ASP A 134 -11.12 -12.07 9.97
N LYS A 135 -10.30 -12.34 8.98
CA LYS A 135 -8.96 -11.76 8.85
C LYS A 135 -9.03 -10.45 8.07
N ARG A 136 -8.50 -9.40 8.68
CA ARG A 136 -8.40 -8.04 8.15
C ARG A 136 -7.99 -7.95 6.67
N ALA A 137 -7.05 -8.79 6.21
CA ALA A 137 -6.58 -8.78 4.84
C ALA A 137 -7.70 -8.96 3.80
N GLY A 138 -8.65 -9.83 4.03
CA GLY A 138 -9.80 -10.04 3.13
C GLY A 138 -10.70 -8.81 3.05
N SER A 139 -11.00 -8.19 4.18
CA SER A 139 -11.79 -6.95 4.24
C SER A 139 -11.10 -5.78 3.53
N ILE A 140 -9.78 -5.70 3.56
CA ILE A 140 -9.00 -4.68 2.83
C ILE A 140 -9.15 -4.86 1.32
N PHE A 141 -9.02 -6.07 0.80
CA PHE A 141 -9.18 -6.33 -0.63
C PHE A 141 -10.61 -6.02 -1.11
N ARG A 142 -11.62 -6.36 -0.31
CA ARG A 142 -13.01 -5.98 -0.60
C ARG A 142 -13.18 -4.46 -0.65
N ALA A 143 -12.61 -3.73 0.29
CA ALA A 143 -12.68 -2.27 0.33
C ALA A 143 -12.00 -1.62 -0.91
N MET A 144 -10.86 -2.14 -1.32
CA MET A 144 -10.16 -1.68 -2.54
C MET A 144 -11.01 -1.95 -3.80
N SER A 145 -11.58 -3.15 -3.92
CA SER A 145 -12.45 -3.51 -5.04
C SER A 145 -13.71 -2.66 -5.11
N LEU A 146 -14.35 -2.41 -3.98
CA LEU A 146 -15.52 -1.52 -3.88
C LEU A 146 -15.21 -0.11 -4.35
N GLN A 147 -14.02 0.41 -4.07
CA GLN A 147 -13.62 1.74 -4.53
C GLN A 147 -13.47 1.78 -6.06
N GLY A 148 -12.86 0.76 -6.66
CA GLY A 148 -12.74 0.64 -8.11
C GLY A 148 -14.10 0.54 -8.81
N ILE A 149 -14.98 -0.34 -8.30
CA ILE A 149 -16.35 -0.50 -8.83
C ILE A 149 -17.15 0.79 -8.68
N ARG A 150 -17.03 1.48 -7.54
CA ARG A 150 -17.69 2.78 -7.35
C ARG A 150 -17.30 3.77 -8.46
N GLY A 151 -16.01 3.86 -8.78
CA GLY A 151 -15.53 4.72 -9.86
C GLY A 151 -16.15 4.34 -11.21
N ALA A 152 -16.18 3.05 -11.55
CA ALA A 152 -16.78 2.57 -12.80
C ALA A 152 -18.29 2.88 -12.88
N LEU A 153 -19.04 2.66 -11.79
CA LEU A 153 -20.47 2.95 -11.75
C LEU A 153 -20.76 4.45 -11.89
N GLN A 154 -19.94 5.30 -11.29
CA GLN A 154 -20.08 6.77 -11.41
C GLN A 154 -19.94 7.24 -12.85
N LEU A 155 -19.12 6.62 -13.68
CA LEU A 155 -18.99 6.95 -15.10
C LEU A 155 -20.29 6.73 -15.88
N ALA A 156 -21.15 5.82 -15.41
CA ALA A 156 -22.45 5.50 -16.01
C ALA A 156 -23.63 6.13 -15.24
N ASN A 157 -23.39 7.03 -14.29
CA ASN A 157 -24.40 7.56 -13.37
C ASN A 157 -25.15 6.45 -12.59
N LEU A 158 -24.49 5.33 -12.34
CA LEU A 158 -24.97 4.23 -11.51
C LEU A 158 -24.41 4.32 -10.08
N THR A 159 -25.08 3.60 -9.19
CA THR A 159 -24.71 3.48 -7.78
C THR A 159 -24.58 2.00 -7.37
N PHE A 160 -24.15 1.73 -6.15
CA PHE A 160 -24.15 0.38 -5.59
C PHE A 160 -25.53 -0.29 -5.52
N ARG A 161 -26.62 0.49 -5.61
CA ARG A 161 -27.98 -0.06 -5.63
C ARG A 161 -28.38 -0.62 -7.00
N ASP A 162 -27.63 -0.29 -8.03
CA ASP A 162 -27.89 -0.69 -9.41
C ASP A 162 -27.18 -1.99 -9.78
N VAL A 163 -26.42 -2.61 -8.86
CA VAL A 163 -25.69 -3.86 -9.04
C VAL A 163 -25.99 -4.83 -7.90
N ASP A 164 -25.88 -6.13 -8.17
CA ASP A 164 -26.06 -7.20 -7.17
C ASP A 164 -24.68 -7.74 -6.78
N PHE A 165 -24.23 -7.47 -5.55
CA PHE A 165 -22.94 -7.93 -5.05
C PHE A 165 -23.04 -9.34 -4.48
N ILE A 166 -22.14 -10.22 -4.92
CA ILE A 166 -22.01 -11.59 -4.46
C ILE A 166 -20.61 -11.88 -3.92
#